data_f1a70fe08e02fa60e9c21d4652a241e4
#
_entry.id   f1a70fe08e02fa60e9c21d4652a241e4
#
_cell.length_a   1.000
_cell.length_b   1.000
_cell.length_c   1.000
_cell.angle_alpha   90.00
_cell.angle_beta   90.00
_cell.angle_gamma   90.00
#
_symmetry.space_group_name_H-M   'P 1'
#
loop_
_entity.id
_entity.type
_entity.pdbx_description
1 polymer ?
#
loop_
_entity_poly.entity_id
_entity_poly.type
_entity_poly.pdbx_seq_one_letter_code
_entity_poly.pdbx_strand_id
1 'polypeptide(L)'
;MRYRKYIESDAWRSNPARLAELAAARGRCRLCSARASRGWRIEVHHSTYRRLGRERHGDLIALCSMCHRDVESILRRRRYAKRRPMRRDVVRLHDFRRPLVDPTR
;
A
#
# COMPACT_ATOMS: atom_id res chain seq x y z
N MET A 1 -6.49 -17.84 6.02
CA MET A 1 -6.60 -17.38 4.61
C MET A 1 -5.30 -16.72 4.20
N ARG A 2 -4.76 -17.11 3.08
CA ARG A 2 -3.55 -16.47 2.55
C ARG A 2 -3.91 -15.14 1.91
N TYR A 3 -3.20 -14.10 2.27
CA TYR A 3 -3.46 -12.75 1.79
C TYR A 3 -3.49 -12.64 0.26
N ARG A 4 -2.46 -13.16 -0.42
CA ARG A 4 -2.38 -13.11 -1.89
C ARG A 4 -3.61 -13.75 -2.55
N LYS A 5 -3.99 -14.92 -2.05
CA LYS A 5 -5.14 -15.66 -2.57
C LYS A 5 -6.44 -14.87 -2.36
N TYR A 6 -6.56 -14.21 -1.23
CA TYR A 6 -7.71 -13.39 -0.92
C TYR A 6 -7.85 -12.20 -1.85
N ILE A 7 -6.78 -11.42 -2.07
CA ILE A 7 -6.87 -10.22 -2.92
C ILE A 7 -7.07 -10.54 -4.40
N GLU A 8 -6.86 -11.79 -4.81
CA GLU A 8 -7.17 -12.26 -6.16
C GLU A 8 -8.56 -12.85 -6.26
N SER A 9 -9.29 -12.94 -5.16
CA SER A 9 -10.60 -13.60 -5.10
C SER A 9 -11.75 -12.65 -5.48
N ASP A 10 -12.88 -13.24 -5.87
CA ASP A 10 -14.09 -12.49 -6.12
C ASP A 10 -14.62 -11.85 -4.84
N ALA A 11 -14.39 -12.49 -3.68
CA ALA A 11 -14.77 -11.94 -2.39
C ALA A 11 -14.11 -10.57 -2.15
N TRP A 12 -12.84 -10.42 -2.50
CA TRP A 12 -12.16 -9.13 -2.40
C TRP A 12 -12.67 -8.14 -3.44
N ARG A 13 -12.85 -8.56 -4.68
CA ARG A 13 -13.35 -7.69 -5.75
C ARG A 13 -14.71 -7.10 -5.44
N SER A 14 -15.59 -7.87 -4.80
CA SER A 14 -16.95 -7.45 -4.43
C SER A 14 -17.07 -6.99 -2.98
N ASN A 15 -15.96 -6.90 -2.26
CA ASN A 15 -15.97 -6.50 -0.84
C ASN A 15 -16.61 -5.13 -0.69
N PRO A 16 -17.67 -4.99 0.14
CA PRO A 16 -18.39 -3.72 0.29
C PRO A 16 -17.51 -2.57 0.79
N ALA A 17 -16.59 -2.84 1.72
CA ALA A 17 -15.70 -1.82 2.26
C ALA A 17 -14.73 -1.33 1.17
N ARG A 18 -14.24 -2.23 0.33
CA ARG A 18 -13.37 -1.88 -0.80
C ARG A 18 -14.12 -0.98 -1.79
N LEU A 19 -15.33 -1.37 -2.16
CA LEU A 19 -16.14 -0.60 -3.11
C LEU A 19 -16.52 0.75 -2.52
N ALA A 20 -16.81 0.80 -1.21
CA ALA A 20 -17.12 2.05 -0.53
C ALA A 20 -15.94 3.01 -0.55
N GLU A 21 -14.72 2.50 -0.33
CA GLU A 21 -13.53 3.35 -0.37
C GLU A 21 -13.27 3.88 -1.78
N LEU A 22 -13.40 3.04 -2.80
CA LEU A 22 -13.23 3.47 -4.18
C LEU A 22 -14.25 4.54 -4.57
N ALA A 23 -15.50 4.37 -4.16
CA ALA A 23 -16.56 5.35 -4.42
C ALA A 23 -16.29 6.66 -3.68
N ALA A 24 -15.91 6.59 -2.42
CA ALA A 24 -15.62 7.78 -1.60
C ALA A 24 -14.41 8.55 -2.13
N ALA A 25 -13.41 7.83 -2.63
CA ALA A 25 -12.21 8.45 -3.21
C ALA A 25 -12.47 9.02 -4.61
N ARG A 26 -13.58 8.65 -5.25
CA ARG A 26 -13.96 9.11 -6.59
C ARG A 26 -12.88 8.85 -7.64
N GLY A 27 -12.26 7.68 -7.57
CA GLY A 27 -11.21 7.29 -8.52
C GLY A 27 -9.93 8.10 -8.37
N ARG A 28 -9.68 8.68 -7.20
CA ARG A 28 -8.46 9.45 -6.92
C ARG A 28 -7.62 8.76 -5.88
N CYS A 29 -6.30 8.94 -5.99
CA CYS A 29 -5.39 8.57 -4.92
C CYS A 29 -5.61 9.49 -3.72
N ARG A 30 -5.62 8.91 -2.52
CA ARG A 30 -5.77 9.70 -1.28
C ARG A 30 -4.52 10.51 -0.92
N LEU A 31 -3.36 10.16 -1.46
CA LEU A 31 -2.08 10.78 -1.12
C LEU A 31 -1.56 11.74 -2.19
N CYS A 32 -1.97 11.56 -3.44
CA CYS A 32 -1.55 12.45 -4.52
C CYS A 32 -2.74 12.76 -5.42
N SER A 33 -2.50 13.49 -6.50
CA SER A 33 -3.58 13.92 -7.39
C SER A 33 -3.88 12.93 -8.51
N ALA A 34 -3.29 11.75 -8.48
CA ALA A 34 -3.48 10.76 -9.55
C ALA A 34 -4.94 10.32 -9.62
N ARG A 35 -5.47 10.22 -10.83
CA ARG A 35 -6.87 9.86 -11.10
C ARG A 35 -6.95 8.69 -12.07
N ALA A 36 -7.89 7.79 -11.79
CA ALA A 36 -8.19 6.68 -12.70
C ALA A 36 -8.60 7.19 -14.08
N SER A 37 -9.33 8.31 -14.14
CA SER A 37 -9.78 8.91 -15.39
C SER A 37 -8.63 9.40 -16.29
N ARG A 38 -7.42 9.54 -15.74
CA ARG A 38 -6.23 9.93 -16.46
C ARG A 38 -5.25 8.77 -16.69
N GLY A 39 -5.75 7.55 -16.57
CA GLY A 39 -4.95 6.35 -16.81
C GLY A 39 -4.18 5.83 -15.61
N TRP A 40 -4.31 6.46 -14.44
CA TRP A 40 -3.66 5.97 -13.23
C TRP A 40 -4.39 4.76 -12.67
N ARG A 41 -3.64 3.76 -12.28
CA ARG A 41 -4.21 2.59 -11.61
C ARG A 41 -4.43 2.92 -10.14
N ILE A 42 -5.68 2.82 -9.70
CA ILE A 42 -6.04 3.03 -8.30
C ILE A 42 -6.25 1.67 -7.65
N GLU A 43 -5.53 1.46 -6.56
CA GLU A 43 -5.56 0.22 -5.78
C GLU A 43 -6.07 0.52 -4.38
N VAL A 44 -6.49 -0.51 -3.65
CA VAL A 44 -6.94 -0.34 -2.27
C VAL A 44 -5.93 -0.99 -1.35
N HIS A 45 -5.35 -0.17 -0.47
CA HIS A 45 -4.36 -0.58 0.50
C HIS A 45 -5.02 -0.92 1.83
N HIS A 46 -4.60 -2.02 2.46
CA HIS A 46 -5.01 -2.37 3.81
C HIS A 46 -4.17 -1.60 4.82
N SER A 47 -4.80 -0.69 5.59
CA SER A 47 -4.14 -0.02 6.71
C SER A 47 -3.93 -0.99 7.86
N THR A 48 -4.75 -2.03 7.95
CA THR A 48 -4.64 -3.11 8.90
C THR A 48 -5.12 -4.42 8.28
N TYR A 49 -4.53 -5.53 8.67
CA TYR A 49 -4.96 -6.87 8.26
C TYR A 49 -5.81 -7.55 9.32
N ARG A 50 -6.13 -6.84 10.40
CA ARG A 50 -6.83 -7.38 11.56
C ARG A 50 -8.19 -8.01 11.20
N ARG A 51 -8.91 -7.41 10.24
CA ARG A 51 -10.22 -7.88 9.80
C ARG A 51 -10.20 -8.39 8.37
N LEU A 52 -9.12 -9.04 7.98
CA LEU A 52 -8.98 -9.57 6.62
C LEU A 52 -10.16 -10.48 6.27
N GLY A 53 -10.84 -10.18 5.18
CA GLY A 53 -12.06 -10.87 4.76
C GLY A 53 -13.34 -10.24 5.28
N ARG A 54 -13.25 -9.41 6.31
CA ARG A 54 -14.37 -8.69 6.91
C ARG A 54 -14.01 -7.24 7.17
N GLU A 55 -13.31 -6.64 6.24
CA GLU A 55 -12.81 -5.27 6.36
C GLU A 55 -13.94 -4.27 6.59
N ARG A 56 -13.66 -3.27 7.38
CA ARG A 56 -14.47 -2.08 7.51
C ARG A 56 -13.89 -1.00 6.61
N HIS A 57 -14.71 0.00 6.25
CA HIS A 57 -14.26 1.08 5.37
C HIS A 57 -12.97 1.74 5.89
N GLY A 58 -12.89 2.01 7.19
CA GLY A 58 -11.71 2.63 7.80
C GLY A 58 -10.43 1.79 7.77
N ASP A 59 -10.53 0.51 7.43
CA ASP A 59 -9.37 -0.37 7.31
C ASP A 59 -8.64 -0.22 5.97
N LEU A 60 -9.26 0.49 5.03
CA LEU A 60 -8.83 0.54 3.63
C LEU A 60 -8.61 1.98 3.18
N ILE A 61 -7.68 2.17 2.27
CA ILE A 61 -7.41 3.48 1.67
C ILE A 61 -7.07 3.32 0.19
N ALA A 62 -7.68 4.13 -0.66
CA ALA A 62 -7.43 4.11 -2.09
C ALA A 62 -6.13 4.85 -2.42
N LEU A 63 -5.22 4.20 -3.12
CA LEU A 63 -3.93 4.74 -3.50
C LEU A 63 -3.64 4.41 -4.95
N CYS A 64 -2.94 5.30 -5.66
CA CYS A 64 -2.40 4.92 -6.95
C CYS A 64 -1.28 3.88 -6.74
N SER A 65 -0.95 3.14 -7.80
CA SER A 65 0.04 2.07 -7.70
C SER A 65 1.39 2.56 -7.17
N MET A 66 1.79 3.77 -7.49
CA MET A 66 3.05 4.33 -7.02
C MET A 66 3.01 4.68 -5.53
N CYS A 67 1.96 5.37 -5.08
CA CYS A 67 1.79 5.67 -3.66
C CYS A 67 1.63 4.41 -2.83
N HIS A 68 0.91 3.42 -3.35
CA HIS A 68 0.74 2.13 -2.69
C HIS A 68 2.10 1.46 -2.46
N ARG A 69 2.95 1.49 -3.47
CA ARG A 69 4.30 0.93 -3.38
C ARG A 69 5.16 1.69 -2.38
N ASP A 70 5.06 3.03 -2.36
CA ASP A 70 5.80 3.87 -1.41
C ASP A 70 5.35 3.61 0.02
N VAL A 71 4.05 3.51 0.27
CA VAL A 71 3.51 3.21 1.61
C VAL A 71 3.99 1.83 2.08
N GLU A 72 3.94 0.82 1.22
CA GLU A 72 4.43 -0.51 1.56
C GLU A 72 5.92 -0.50 1.90
N SER A 73 6.71 0.30 1.19
CA SER A 73 8.12 0.46 1.45
C SER A 73 8.38 1.08 2.82
N ILE A 74 7.64 2.13 3.17
CA ILE A 74 7.75 2.80 4.47
C ILE A 74 7.40 1.84 5.61
N LEU A 75 6.32 1.08 5.45
CA LEU A 75 5.89 0.12 6.46
C LEU A 75 6.92 -0.99 6.65
N ARG A 76 7.55 -1.42 5.58
CA ARG A 76 8.62 -2.41 5.64
C ARG A 76 9.83 -1.87 6.40
N ARG A 77 10.21 -0.63 6.18
CA ARG A 77 11.30 0.02 6.92
C ARG A 77 10.98 0.11 8.41
N ARG A 78 9.78 0.50 8.76
CA ARG A 78 9.34 0.57 10.16
C ARG A 78 9.42 -0.79 10.84
N ARG A 79 9.09 -1.84 10.11
CA ARG A 79 9.17 -3.21 10.61
C ARG A 79 10.62 -3.59 10.92
N TYR A 80 11.55 -3.22 10.03
CA TYR A 80 12.96 -3.45 10.25
C TYR A 80 13.52 -2.60 11.40
N ALA A 81 13.04 -1.38 11.56
CA ALA A 81 13.48 -0.49 12.62
C ALA A 81 13.17 -1.04 14.01
N LYS A 82 12.15 -1.89 14.14
CA LYS A 82 11.78 -2.53 15.41
C LYS A 82 12.60 -3.78 15.71
N ARG A 83 13.42 -4.23 14.78
CA ARG A 83 14.27 -5.41 14.93
C ARG A 83 15.73 -4.98 14.95
N ARG A 84 16.54 -5.78 15.68
CA ARG A 84 17.98 -5.63 15.54
C ARG A 84 18.36 -6.05 14.12
N PRO A 85 18.92 -5.14 13.29
CA PRO A 85 19.21 -5.47 11.91
C PRO A 85 20.31 -6.51 11.79
N MET A 86 20.16 -7.42 10.86
CA MET A 86 21.21 -8.34 10.48
C MET A 86 22.20 -7.62 9.56
N ARG A 87 23.40 -8.17 9.43
CA ARG A 87 24.43 -7.58 8.58
C ARG A 87 23.97 -7.32 7.16
N ARG A 88 23.26 -8.28 6.56
CA ARG A 88 22.73 -8.14 5.20
C ARG A 88 21.67 -7.05 5.08
N ASP A 89 20.94 -6.80 6.15
CA ASP A 89 19.92 -5.73 6.15
C ASP A 89 20.61 -4.36 6.11
N VAL A 90 21.72 -4.22 6.82
CA VAL A 90 22.49 -2.98 6.84
C VAL A 90 23.05 -2.69 5.44
N VAL A 91 23.56 -3.69 4.75
CA VAL A 91 24.07 -3.54 3.37
C VAL A 91 22.94 -3.10 2.44
N ARG A 92 21.79 -3.75 2.55
CA ARG A 92 20.62 -3.42 1.74
C ARG A 92 20.13 -1.99 1.98
N LEU A 93 20.12 -1.55 3.24
CA LEU A 93 19.75 -0.18 3.59
C LEU A 93 20.73 0.83 3.02
N HIS A 94 22.03 0.50 3.03
CA HIS A 94 23.04 1.35 2.45
C HIS A 94 22.82 1.56 0.96
N ASP A 95 22.58 0.49 0.22
CA ASP A 95 22.29 0.57 -1.21
C ASP A 95 21.02 1.37 -1.47
N PHE A 96 20.02 1.21 -0.63
CA PHE A 96 18.75 1.92 -0.74
C PHE A 96 18.91 3.42 -0.49
N ARG A 97 19.81 3.83 0.37
CA ARG A 97 20.05 5.25 0.69
C ARG A 97 20.62 6.04 -0.48
N ARG A 98 21.34 5.42 -1.38
CA ARG A 98 21.88 6.10 -2.55
C ARG A 98 20.80 6.80 -3.37
N PRO A 99 19.71 6.13 -3.76
CA PRO A 99 18.62 6.80 -4.45
C PRO A 99 17.93 7.88 -3.63
N LEU A 100 17.90 7.70 -2.30
CA LEU A 100 17.21 8.62 -1.40
C LEU A 100 17.95 9.96 -1.22
N VAL A 101 19.24 9.99 -1.48
CA VAL A 101 20.03 11.23 -1.41
C VAL A 101 20.15 11.92 -2.76
N ASP A 102 19.47 11.40 -3.76
CA ASP A 102 19.41 12.01 -5.08
C ASP A 102 18.72 13.38 -4.98
N PRO A 103 19.39 14.45 -5.41
CA PRO A 103 18.84 15.81 -5.30
C PRO A 103 17.58 16.04 -6.14
N THR A 104 17.26 15.13 -7.03
CA THR A 104 16.02 15.21 -7.82
C THR A 104 14.76 14.82 -7.05
N ARG A 105 14.94 14.32 -5.87
CA ARG A 105 13.82 13.90 -5.02
C ARG A 105 13.36 15.00 -4.10
#